data_bdcc1deb06c368bcbc3e4dae73ea928e
#
_entry.id   bdcc1deb06c368bcbc3e4dae73ea928e
#
_cell.length_a   1.000
_cell.length_b   1.000
_cell.length_c   1.000
_cell.angle_alpha   90.00
_cell.angle_beta   90.00
_cell.angle_gamma   90.00
#
_symmetry.space_group_name_H-M   'P 1'
#
loop_
_entity.id
_entity.type
_entity.pdbx_description
1 polymer ?
#
loop_
_entity_poly.entity_id
_entity_poly.type
_entity_poly.pdbx_seq_one_letter_code
_entity_poly.pdbx_strand_id
1 'polypeptide(L)'
;MKQVIGYLRQSTMKQQSLAAQKQAIEAIAEKYHIQHINFYSDKQSGRKDNRSGYRQITQLIQQGQCDILCCYRLNRLHRNLKNALKLIKLCQTYHVHILSVHDGYFDMDQAFDRLKLNIFISLAELESDNIGEQVRNGLQEKAKQGRLITTHAPFGYEYHNGTFIINQNESPTVKAVFNYYIKGHGYKKIAQLLEEDNTYINRQPYQVRNI
;
A
#
# COMPACT_ATOMS: atom_id res chain seq x y z
N MET A 1 26.45 15.64 21.21
CA MET A 1 25.01 15.40 21.43
C MET A 1 24.56 14.40 20.41
N LYS A 2 23.86 13.30 20.80
CA LYS A 2 23.38 12.30 19.81
C LYS A 2 22.33 12.93 18.91
N GLN A 3 22.45 12.75 17.61
CA GLN A 3 21.47 13.18 16.62
C GLN A 3 20.41 12.09 16.43
N VAL A 4 19.18 12.35 16.87
CA VAL A 4 18.11 11.36 16.87
C VAL A 4 17.02 11.77 15.90
N ILE A 5 16.64 10.84 15.03
CA ILE A 5 15.62 11.03 14.01
C ILE A 5 14.44 10.11 14.28
N GLY A 6 13.23 10.67 14.29
CA GLY A 6 11.97 9.93 14.36
C GLY A 6 11.31 9.84 13.00
N TYR A 7 10.93 8.62 12.56
CA TYR A 7 10.18 8.41 11.33
C TYR A 7 8.74 7.97 11.59
N LEU A 8 7.82 8.71 11.00
CA LEU A 8 6.38 8.50 11.13
C LEU A 8 5.78 8.11 9.77
N ARG A 9 4.92 7.08 9.73
CA ARG A 9 4.25 6.69 8.49
C ARG A 9 2.81 6.25 8.71
N GLN A 10 1.90 6.83 7.93
CA GLN A 10 0.50 6.44 7.89
C GLN A 10 0.13 5.95 6.49
N SER A 11 -0.41 4.72 6.37
CA SER A 11 -0.77 4.11 5.08
C SER A 11 -2.27 4.09 4.79
N THR A 12 -3.14 4.12 5.81
CA THR A 12 -4.61 4.14 5.68
C THR A 12 -5.25 4.91 6.84
N MET A 13 -6.51 5.38 6.65
CA MET A 13 -7.25 6.11 7.69
C MET A 13 -7.56 5.27 8.95
N LYS A 14 -7.54 3.95 8.86
CA LYS A 14 -7.81 3.04 9.99
C LYS A 14 -6.58 2.76 10.87
N GLN A 15 -5.40 3.26 10.48
CA GLN A 15 -4.17 3.06 11.25
C GLN A 15 -3.94 4.22 12.23
N GLN A 16 -3.09 3.94 13.23
CA GLN A 16 -2.74 4.92 14.25
C GLN A 16 -2.25 6.23 13.64
N SER A 17 -2.74 7.35 14.18
CA SER A 17 -2.40 8.69 13.69
C SER A 17 -0.90 8.98 13.83
N LEU A 18 -0.37 9.90 13.01
CA LEU A 18 1.03 10.33 13.12
C LEU A 18 1.31 10.96 14.50
N ALA A 19 0.32 11.65 15.08
CA ALA A 19 0.44 12.26 16.41
C ALA A 19 0.61 11.20 17.50
N ALA A 20 -0.20 10.12 17.48
CA ALA A 20 -0.08 9.03 18.44
C ALA A 20 1.24 8.26 18.29
N GLN A 21 1.73 8.06 17.05
CA GLN A 21 3.05 7.46 16.82
C GLN A 21 4.17 8.33 17.39
N LYS A 22 4.10 9.66 17.17
CA LYS A 22 5.07 10.62 17.70
C LYS A 22 5.12 10.56 19.21
N GLN A 23 3.98 10.67 19.88
CA GLN A 23 3.87 10.61 21.34
C GLN A 23 4.43 9.31 21.91
N ALA A 24 4.15 8.16 21.28
CA ALA A 24 4.69 6.88 21.72
C ALA A 24 6.22 6.77 21.55
N ILE A 25 6.79 7.36 20.50
CA ILE A 25 8.23 7.42 20.27
C ILE A 25 8.89 8.33 21.32
N GLU A 26 8.31 9.49 21.61
CA GLU A 26 8.81 10.41 22.63
C GLU A 26 8.83 9.73 24.02
N ALA A 27 7.74 9.04 24.38
CA ALA A 27 7.63 8.36 25.66
C ALA A 27 8.67 7.21 25.84
N ILE A 28 8.99 6.47 24.77
CA ILE A 28 10.03 5.44 24.90
C ILE A 28 11.43 6.06 24.86
N ALA A 29 11.63 7.12 24.11
CA ALA A 29 12.91 7.82 24.00
C ALA A 29 13.37 8.40 25.33
N GLU A 30 12.44 8.88 26.17
CA GLU A 30 12.72 9.34 27.55
C GLU A 30 13.39 8.26 28.41
N LYS A 31 12.97 6.98 28.25
CA LYS A 31 13.57 5.84 28.95
C LYS A 31 15.02 5.58 28.55
N TYR A 32 15.42 6.04 27.37
CA TYR A 32 16.78 5.99 26.85
C TYR A 32 17.53 7.31 27.02
N HIS A 33 17.01 8.26 27.82
CA HIS A 33 17.57 9.57 28.05
C HIS A 33 17.77 10.43 26.79
N ILE A 34 16.89 10.23 25.80
CA ILE A 34 16.85 10.99 24.54
C ILE A 34 15.92 12.18 24.74
N GLN A 35 16.45 13.41 24.65
CA GLN A 35 15.71 14.66 24.91
C GLN A 35 15.17 15.29 23.59
N HIS A 36 15.89 15.15 22.49
CA HIS A 36 15.55 15.82 21.24
C HIS A 36 15.47 14.83 20.09
N ILE A 37 14.34 14.87 19.35
CA ILE A 37 14.09 14.01 18.19
C ILE A 37 13.60 14.90 17.05
N ASN A 38 14.26 14.82 15.90
CA ASN A 38 13.82 15.45 14.65
C ASN A 38 12.87 14.51 13.90
N PHE A 39 11.61 14.89 13.73
CA PHE A 39 10.60 14.02 13.12
C PHE A 39 10.43 14.28 11.63
N TYR A 40 10.43 13.19 10.87
CA TYR A 40 10.11 13.15 9.45
C TYR A 40 8.92 12.24 9.21
N SER A 41 8.01 12.62 8.30
CA SER A 41 6.78 11.85 8.11
C SER A 41 6.42 11.68 6.65
N ASP A 42 5.78 10.53 6.35
CA ASP A 42 5.16 10.26 5.07
C ASP A 42 3.69 9.87 5.25
N LYS A 43 2.80 10.55 4.50
CA LYS A 43 1.40 10.16 4.37
C LYS A 43 1.20 9.52 3.01
N GLN A 44 0.63 8.32 2.98
CA GLN A 44 0.26 7.69 1.71
C GLN A 44 -1.07 8.26 1.23
N SER A 45 -1.06 9.04 0.17
CA SER A 45 -2.26 9.46 -0.57
C SER A 45 -2.29 8.74 -1.91
N GLY A 46 -3.15 7.72 -2.04
CA GLY A 46 -3.41 7.05 -3.31
C GLY A 46 -2.24 6.25 -3.91
N ARG A 47 -2.19 6.16 -5.26
CA ARG A 47 -1.23 5.35 -6.02
C ARG A 47 0.19 5.93 -6.11
N LYS A 48 0.39 7.19 -5.81
CA LYS A 48 1.71 7.84 -5.90
C LYS A 48 2.48 7.69 -4.58
N ASP A 49 3.61 7.00 -4.66
CA ASP A 49 4.51 6.75 -3.54
C ASP A 49 5.50 7.91 -3.38
N ASN A 50 5.04 9.02 -2.80
CA ASN A 50 5.95 10.10 -2.45
C ASN A 50 6.45 9.90 -1.00
N ARG A 51 7.62 9.28 -0.85
CA ARG A 51 8.30 9.08 0.44
C ARG A 51 9.41 10.11 0.63
N SER A 52 9.04 11.38 0.61
CA SER A 52 9.99 12.49 0.81
C SER A 52 10.67 12.42 2.18
N GLY A 53 9.92 12.09 3.25
CA GLY A 53 10.47 11.91 4.57
C GLY A 53 11.47 10.77 4.64
N TYR A 54 11.15 9.61 4.04
CA TYR A 54 12.09 8.49 3.99
C TYR A 54 13.38 8.82 3.23
N ARG A 55 13.28 9.54 2.12
CA ARG A 55 14.46 9.99 1.37
C ARG A 55 15.33 10.93 2.19
N GLN A 56 14.70 11.88 2.90
CA GLN A 56 15.42 12.79 3.78
C GLN A 56 16.18 12.05 4.90
N ILE A 57 15.53 11.10 5.58
CA ILE A 57 16.23 10.33 6.63
C ILE A 57 17.38 9.50 6.07
N THR A 58 17.24 8.89 4.88
CA THR A 58 18.34 8.14 4.27
C THR A 58 19.51 9.04 3.89
N GLN A 59 19.26 10.25 3.43
CA GLN A 59 20.30 11.25 3.16
C GLN A 59 21.01 11.70 4.45
N LEU A 60 20.26 11.97 5.51
CA LEU A 60 20.83 12.38 6.81
C LEU A 60 21.71 11.26 7.40
N ILE A 61 21.30 9.99 7.27
CA ILE A 61 22.13 8.85 7.67
C ILE A 61 23.44 8.83 6.88
N GLN A 62 23.39 8.99 5.54
CA GLN A 62 24.57 9.02 4.68
C GLN A 62 25.52 10.20 4.97
N GLN A 63 25.00 11.29 5.50
CA GLN A 63 25.75 12.46 5.90
C GLN A 63 26.32 12.36 7.33
N GLY A 64 26.10 11.25 8.03
CA GLY A 64 26.51 11.10 9.43
C GLY A 64 25.72 11.96 10.41
N GLN A 65 24.51 12.39 10.03
CA GLN A 65 23.64 13.25 10.85
C GLN A 65 22.50 12.46 11.51
N CYS A 66 22.75 11.21 11.84
CA CYS A 66 21.82 10.36 12.57
C CYS A 66 22.59 9.31 13.36
N ASP A 67 22.45 9.30 14.68
CA ASP A 67 23.00 8.26 15.55
C ASP A 67 21.94 7.21 15.91
N ILE A 68 20.67 7.64 16.04
CA ILE A 68 19.56 6.76 16.39
C ILE A 68 18.36 7.07 15.49
N LEU A 69 17.83 6.04 14.84
CA LEU A 69 16.60 6.09 14.08
C LEU A 69 15.44 5.50 14.90
N CYS A 70 14.49 6.35 15.27
CA CYS A 70 13.31 5.97 16.05
C CYS A 70 12.11 5.70 15.14
N CYS A 71 11.33 4.66 15.43
CA CYS A 71 10.08 4.36 14.75
C CYS A 71 9.05 3.72 15.69
N TYR A 72 7.78 3.75 15.30
CA TYR A 72 6.73 3.12 16.06
C TYR A 72 6.79 1.58 15.99
N ARG A 73 7.01 1.04 14.78
CA ARG A 73 7.28 -0.38 14.49
C ARG A 73 8.24 -0.49 13.32
N LEU A 74 9.03 -1.54 13.25
CA LEU A 74 9.96 -1.78 12.15
C LEU A 74 9.28 -1.79 10.78
N ASN A 75 8.06 -2.33 10.68
CA ASN A 75 7.30 -2.32 9.42
C ASN A 75 6.87 -0.92 8.94
N ARG A 76 7.08 0.13 9.72
CA ARG A 76 6.92 1.52 9.27
C ARG A 76 8.11 2.02 8.47
N LEU A 77 9.29 1.51 8.75
CA LEU A 77 10.52 1.89 8.04
C LEU A 77 10.58 1.35 6.62
N HIS A 78 9.96 0.20 6.35
CA HIS A 78 10.02 -0.47 5.05
C HIS A 78 8.64 -0.90 4.53
N ARG A 79 8.55 -1.28 3.26
CA ARG A 79 7.34 -1.83 2.61
C ARG A 79 7.50 -3.27 2.16
N ASN A 80 8.74 -3.70 1.98
CA ASN A 80 9.11 -5.05 1.58
C ASN A 80 10.51 -5.37 2.10
N LEU A 81 10.85 -6.64 2.11
CA LEU A 81 12.14 -7.14 2.57
C LEU A 81 13.33 -6.43 1.92
N LYS A 82 13.29 -6.25 0.61
CA LYS A 82 14.40 -5.61 -0.14
C LYS A 82 14.72 -4.20 0.39
N ASN A 83 13.70 -3.40 0.69
CA ASN A 83 13.87 -2.05 1.23
C ASN A 83 14.30 -2.08 2.71
N ALA A 84 13.80 -3.06 3.47
CA ALA A 84 14.23 -3.29 4.84
C ALA A 84 15.73 -3.59 4.92
N LEU A 85 16.19 -4.57 4.15
CA LEU A 85 17.60 -4.97 4.11
C LEU A 85 18.52 -3.83 3.65
N LYS A 86 18.08 -3.01 2.68
CA LYS A 86 18.84 -1.81 2.28
C LYS A 86 18.99 -0.81 3.42
N LEU A 87 17.92 -0.55 4.17
CA LEU A 87 17.97 0.36 5.31
C LEU A 87 18.87 -0.19 6.43
N ILE A 88 18.76 -1.48 6.75
CA ILE A 88 19.62 -2.13 7.75
C ILE A 88 21.09 -2.00 7.36
N LYS A 89 21.42 -2.33 6.10
CA LYS A 89 22.78 -2.19 5.61
C LYS A 89 23.28 -0.75 5.69
N LEU A 90 22.41 0.21 5.40
CA LEU A 90 22.72 1.63 5.55
C LEU A 90 23.00 1.98 7.03
N CYS A 91 22.10 1.62 7.94
CA CYS A 91 22.29 1.84 9.37
C CYS A 91 23.55 1.16 9.90
N GLN A 92 23.85 -0.05 9.45
CA GLN A 92 25.09 -0.76 9.80
C GLN A 92 26.33 -0.03 9.31
N THR A 93 26.34 0.45 8.06
CA THR A 93 27.48 1.15 7.45
C THR A 93 27.80 2.46 8.15
N TYR A 94 26.78 3.16 8.65
CA TYR A 94 26.92 4.46 9.30
C TYR A 94 26.75 4.40 10.83
N HIS A 95 26.78 3.20 11.44
CA HIS A 95 26.67 2.98 12.89
C HIS A 95 25.41 3.60 13.51
N VAL A 96 24.29 3.61 12.78
CA VAL A 96 23.02 4.15 13.24
C VAL A 96 22.22 3.07 13.96
N HIS A 97 21.94 3.27 15.24
CA HIS A 97 21.11 2.34 16.02
C HIS A 97 19.62 2.54 15.70
N ILE A 98 18.80 1.52 15.96
CA ILE A 98 17.36 1.59 15.71
C ILE A 98 16.60 1.42 17.02
N LEU A 99 15.67 2.35 17.31
CA LEU A 99 14.75 2.28 18.44
C LEU A 99 13.30 2.16 17.93
N SER A 100 12.69 1.01 18.16
CA SER A 100 11.28 0.77 17.85
C SER A 100 10.45 0.70 19.12
N VAL A 101 9.29 1.36 19.15
CA VAL A 101 8.40 1.35 20.32
C VAL A 101 7.96 -0.08 20.66
N HIS A 102 7.66 -0.91 19.66
CA HIS A 102 7.15 -2.26 19.86
C HIS A 102 8.20 -3.37 19.73
N ASP A 103 9.27 -3.11 18.97
CA ASP A 103 10.23 -4.17 18.65
C ASP A 103 11.52 -4.05 19.46
N GLY A 104 11.71 -2.92 20.19
CA GLY A 104 12.84 -2.68 21.10
C GLY A 104 13.99 -1.91 20.48
N TYR A 105 15.12 -1.90 21.18
CA TYR A 105 16.36 -1.26 20.77
C TYR A 105 17.26 -2.27 20.05
N PHE A 106 17.90 -1.82 18.98
CA PHE A 106 18.84 -2.60 18.17
C PHE A 106 20.13 -1.82 18.01
N ASP A 107 21.17 -2.34 18.66
CA ASP A 107 22.53 -1.83 18.52
C ASP A 107 23.15 -2.40 17.25
N MET A 108 23.35 -1.56 16.23
CA MET A 108 23.85 -2.00 14.94
C MET A 108 25.33 -2.39 14.96
N ASP A 109 26.07 -2.08 16.01
CA ASP A 109 27.44 -2.52 16.20
C ASP A 109 27.52 -3.94 16.78
N GLN A 110 26.43 -4.40 17.45
CA GLN A 110 26.34 -5.75 18.00
C GLN A 110 25.85 -6.77 16.96
N ALA A 111 26.62 -7.86 16.75
CA ALA A 111 26.26 -8.90 15.77
C ALA A 111 24.92 -9.58 16.10
N PHE A 112 24.65 -9.78 17.38
CA PHE A 112 23.40 -10.40 17.85
C PHE A 112 22.18 -9.53 17.54
N ASP A 113 22.24 -8.21 17.75
CA ASP A 113 21.12 -7.31 17.46
C ASP A 113 20.87 -7.19 15.93
N ARG A 114 21.93 -7.23 15.13
CA ARG A 114 21.78 -7.32 13.66
C ARG A 114 21.07 -8.60 13.24
N LEU A 115 21.45 -9.75 13.82
CA LEU A 115 20.77 -11.03 13.56
C LEU A 115 19.30 -10.97 13.98
N LYS A 116 19.02 -10.49 15.20
CA LYS A 116 17.68 -10.32 15.74
C LYS A 116 16.82 -9.46 14.79
N LEU A 117 17.34 -8.32 14.34
CA LEU A 117 16.63 -7.43 13.40
C LEU A 117 16.32 -8.12 12.06
N ASN A 118 17.26 -8.89 11.51
CA ASN A 118 17.04 -9.65 10.27
C ASN A 118 15.95 -10.70 10.45
N ILE A 119 15.92 -11.39 11.58
CA ILE A 119 14.87 -12.38 11.91
C ILE A 119 13.51 -11.68 12.00
N PHE A 120 13.38 -10.56 12.72
CA PHE A 120 12.13 -9.82 12.84
C PHE A 120 11.58 -9.39 11.48
N ILE A 121 12.45 -8.93 10.58
CA ILE A 121 12.05 -8.49 9.24
C ILE A 121 11.60 -9.68 8.39
N SER A 122 12.31 -10.81 8.46
CA SER A 122 11.92 -12.02 7.73
C SER A 122 10.60 -12.60 8.24
N LEU A 123 10.35 -12.56 9.54
CA LEU A 123 9.07 -12.96 10.12
C LEU A 123 7.91 -12.05 9.68
N ALA A 124 8.14 -10.73 9.64
CA ALA A 124 7.13 -9.78 9.18
C ALA A 124 6.79 -9.97 7.69
N GLU A 125 7.74 -10.38 6.86
CA GLU A 125 7.48 -10.73 5.45
C GLU A 125 6.67 -12.02 5.35
N LEU A 126 7.07 -13.07 6.07
CA LEU A 126 6.33 -14.33 6.12
C LEU A 126 4.87 -14.13 6.55
N GLU A 127 4.63 -13.28 7.56
CA GLU A 127 3.29 -12.94 8.00
C GLU A 127 2.49 -12.23 6.88
N SER A 128 3.12 -11.30 6.15
CA SER A 128 2.51 -10.61 5.01
C SER A 128 2.14 -11.56 3.87
N ASP A 129 3.03 -12.50 3.55
CA ASP A 129 2.81 -13.51 2.51
C ASP A 129 1.67 -14.47 2.90
N ASN A 130 1.65 -14.93 4.16
CA ASN A 130 0.58 -15.78 4.69
C ASN A 130 -0.79 -15.07 4.62
N ILE A 131 -0.87 -13.78 4.97
CA ILE A 131 -2.10 -12.99 4.83
C ILE A 131 -2.52 -12.91 3.36
N GLY A 132 -1.59 -12.66 2.44
CA GLY A 132 -1.83 -12.63 1.00
C GLY A 132 -2.40 -13.95 0.48
N GLU A 133 -1.85 -15.07 0.93
CA GLU A 133 -2.31 -16.42 0.58
C GLU A 133 -3.71 -16.71 1.14
N GLN A 134 -3.97 -16.37 2.41
CA GLN A 134 -5.30 -16.52 3.02
C GLN A 134 -6.37 -15.71 2.27
N VAL A 135 -6.06 -14.47 1.88
CA VAL A 135 -6.97 -13.63 1.07
C VAL A 135 -7.23 -14.28 -0.28
N ARG A 136 -6.19 -14.76 -0.96
CA ARG A 136 -6.32 -15.45 -2.26
C ARG A 136 -7.20 -16.70 -2.14
N ASN A 137 -6.95 -17.54 -1.14
CA ASN A 137 -7.71 -18.76 -0.88
C ASN A 137 -9.18 -18.44 -0.56
N GLY A 138 -9.43 -17.41 0.26
CA GLY A 138 -10.79 -16.94 0.55
C GLY A 138 -11.54 -16.40 -0.67
N LEU A 139 -10.85 -15.72 -1.59
CA LEU A 139 -11.44 -15.26 -2.85
C LEU A 139 -11.71 -16.43 -3.80
N GLN A 140 -10.80 -17.40 -3.90
CA GLN A 140 -11.01 -18.62 -4.70
C GLN A 140 -12.19 -19.44 -4.19
N GLU A 141 -12.31 -19.57 -2.88
CA GLU A 141 -13.45 -20.30 -2.28
C GLU A 141 -14.78 -19.62 -2.58
N LYS A 142 -14.85 -18.28 -2.46
CA LYS A 142 -16.03 -17.51 -2.87
C LYS A 142 -16.36 -17.70 -4.35
N ALA A 143 -15.34 -17.72 -5.22
CA ALA A 143 -15.52 -17.95 -6.65
C ALA A 143 -16.07 -19.36 -6.95
N LYS A 144 -15.54 -20.41 -6.28
CA LYS A 144 -16.05 -21.78 -6.40
C LYS A 144 -17.50 -21.91 -5.95
N GLN A 145 -17.91 -21.16 -4.92
CA GLN A 145 -19.29 -21.10 -4.45
C GLN A 145 -20.21 -20.22 -5.33
N GLY A 146 -19.71 -19.69 -6.46
CA GLY A 146 -20.46 -18.78 -7.31
C GLY A 146 -20.77 -17.43 -6.68
N ARG A 147 -20.12 -17.08 -5.58
CA ARG A 147 -20.31 -15.79 -4.89
C ARG A 147 -19.51 -14.70 -5.58
N LEU A 148 -20.06 -13.50 -5.63
CA LEU A 148 -19.38 -12.35 -6.19
C LEU A 148 -18.14 -11.97 -5.35
N ILE A 149 -17.02 -11.76 -6.04
CA ILE A 149 -15.76 -11.32 -5.45
C ILE A 149 -15.69 -9.78 -5.35
N THR A 150 -16.48 -9.10 -6.15
CA THR A 150 -16.52 -7.64 -6.23
C THR A 150 -17.96 -7.12 -6.16
N THR A 151 -18.11 -5.93 -5.59
CA THR A 151 -19.37 -5.16 -5.63
C THR A 151 -19.43 -4.20 -6.82
N HIS A 152 -18.35 -4.08 -7.61
CA HIS A 152 -18.33 -3.30 -8.84
C HIS A 152 -18.96 -4.12 -9.95
N ALA A 153 -20.20 -3.75 -10.31
CA ALA A 153 -20.89 -4.35 -11.43
C ALA A 153 -20.26 -3.91 -12.77
N PRO A 154 -20.05 -4.83 -13.73
CA PRO A 154 -19.72 -4.45 -15.09
C PRO A 154 -20.88 -3.66 -15.71
N PHE A 155 -20.59 -2.87 -16.75
CA PHE A 155 -21.60 -2.12 -17.47
C PHE A 155 -22.67 -3.06 -18.06
N GLY A 156 -23.94 -2.71 -17.89
CA GLY A 156 -25.10 -3.56 -18.21
C GLY A 156 -25.67 -4.33 -17.02
N TYR A 157 -24.99 -4.27 -15.87
CA TYR A 157 -25.46 -4.90 -14.63
C TYR A 157 -25.38 -3.92 -13.46
N GLU A 158 -26.18 -4.18 -12.44
CA GLU A 158 -26.09 -3.51 -11.15
C GLU A 158 -25.99 -4.51 -10.00
N TYR A 159 -25.31 -4.11 -8.94
CA TYR A 159 -25.12 -4.95 -7.76
C TYR A 159 -26.35 -4.82 -6.85
N HIS A 160 -26.99 -5.95 -6.54
CA HIS A 160 -28.14 -6.01 -5.65
C HIS A 160 -28.03 -7.22 -4.73
N ASN A 161 -27.99 -6.99 -3.40
CA ASN A 161 -28.01 -8.03 -2.37
C ASN A 161 -27.08 -9.25 -2.61
N GLY A 162 -25.84 -9.02 -3.04
CA GLY A 162 -24.86 -10.09 -3.22
C GLY A 162 -24.84 -10.75 -4.61
N THR A 163 -25.67 -10.27 -5.55
CA THR A 163 -25.72 -10.74 -6.93
C THR A 163 -25.71 -9.59 -7.94
N PHE A 164 -25.44 -9.89 -9.21
CA PHE A 164 -25.62 -8.95 -10.30
C PHE A 164 -26.95 -9.18 -10.96
N ILE A 165 -27.75 -8.11 -11.11
CA ILE A 165 -28.98 -8.09 -11.90
C ILE A 165 -28.77 -7.26 -13.16
N ILE A 166 -29.55 -7.53 -14.20
CA ILE A 166 -29.47 -6.80 -15.47
C ILE A 166 -29.98 -5.37 -15.25
N ASN A 167 -29.13 -4.40 -15.57
CA ASN A 167 -29.54 -2.98 -15.62
C ASN A 167 -30.32 -2.74 -16.93
N GLN A 168 -31.61 -2.48 -16.80
CA GLN A 168 -32.53 -2.32 -17.95
C GLN A 168 -32.17 -1.12 -18.84
N ASN A 169 -31.54 -0.08 -18.27
CA ASN A 169 -31.13 1.10 -19.03
C ASN A 169 -29.84 0.87 -19.82
N GLU A 170 -28.94 0.04 -19.29
CA GLU A 170 -27.61 -0.18 -19.89
C GLU A 170 -27.58 -1.41 -20.80
N SER A 171 -28.39 -2.44 -20.53
CA SER A 171 -28.37 -3.70 -21.25
C SER A 171 -28.65 -3.59 -22.76
N PRO A 172 -29.53 -2.66 -23.26
CA PRO A 172 -29.69 -2.46 -24.69
C PRO A 172 -28.40 -2.02 -25.38
N THR A 173 -27.63 -1.15 -24.74
CA THR A 173 -26.31 -0.68 -25.25
C THR A 173 -25.32 -1.83 -25.31
N VAL A 174 -25.25 -2.69 -24.28
CA VAL A 174 -24.39 -3.88 -24.28
C VAL A 174 -24.72 -4.79 -25.45
N LYS A 175 -26.00 -5.10 -25.65
CA LYS A 175 -26.48 -5.95 -26.76
C LYS A 175 -26.13 -5.33 -28.11
N ALA A 176 -26.29 -4.03 -28.27
CA ALA A 176 -25.91 -3.31 -29.49
C ALA A 176 -24.42 -3.43 -29.80
N VAL A 177 -23.55 -3.22 -28.78
CA VAL A 177 -22.09 -3.37 -28.92
C VAL A 177 -21.73 -4.75 -29.42
N PHE A 178 -22.26 -5.81 -28.82
CA PHE A 178 -21.98 -7.20 -29.27
C PHE A 178 -22.51 -7.45 -30.67
N ASN A 179 -23.70 -6.96 -31.01
CA ASN A 179 -24.28 -7.13 -32.37
C ASN A 179 -23.43 -6.43 -33.43
N TYR A 180 -22.95 -5.22 -33.18
CA TYR A 180 -22.05 -4.50 -34.08
C TYR A 180 -20.68 -5.18 -34.19
N TYR A 181 -20.16 -5.69 -33.08
CA TYR A 181 -18.88 -6.39 -33.06
C TYR A 181 -18.95 -7.70 -33.92
N ILE A 182 -20.00 -8.48 -33.76
CA ILE A 182 -20.26 -9.71 -34.60
C ILE A 182 -20.37 -9.37 -36.09
N LYS A 183 -20.91 -8.19 -36.45
CA LYS A 183 -20.96 -7.69 -37.83
C LYS A 183 -19.61 -7.20 -38.36
N GLY A 184 -18.52 -7.30 -37.55
CA GLY A 184 -17.16 -6.97 -37.94
C GLY A 184 -16.77 -5.50 -37.74
N HIS A 185 -17.56 -4.71 -37.00
CA HIS A 185 -17.20 -3.33 -36.69
C HIS A 185 -16.14 -3.24 -35.60
N GLY A 186 -15.12 -2.40 -35.78
CA GLY A 186 -14.13 -2.09 -34.75
C GLY A 186 -14.66 -1.12 -33.69
N TYR A 187 -14.04 -1.08 -32.52
CA TYR A 187 -14.47 -0.29 -31.35
C TYR A 187 -14.74 1.20 -31.65
N LYS A 188 -13.94 1.82 -32.53
CA LYS A 188 -14.15 3.23 -32.95
C LYS A 188 -15.45 3.40 -33.73
N LYS A 189 -15.73 2.47 -34.67
CA LYS A 189 -16.96 2.51 -35.46
C LYS A 189 -18.19 2.21 -34.63
N ILE A 190 -18.07 1.27 -33.68
CA ILE A 190 -19.16 0.96 -32.74
C ILE A 190 -19.49 2.18 -31.89
N ALA A 191 -18.48 2.87 -31.34
CA ALA A 191 -18.71 4.09 -30.56
C ALA A 191 -19.45 5.17 -31.37
N GLN A 192 -19.09 5.37 -32.64
CA GLN A 192 -19.82 6.26 -33.57
C GLN A 192 -21.28 5.85 -33.77
N LEU A 193 -21.54 4.56 -34.02
CA LEU A 193 -22.88 4.04 -34.23
C LEU A 193 -23.78 4.19 -32.99
N LEU A 194 -23.20 4.07 -31.80
CA LEU A 194 -23.90 4.31 -30.55
C LEU A 194 -24.20 5.81 -30.34
N GLU A 195 -23.33 6.71 -30.82
CA GLU A 195 -23.53 8.15 -30.74
C GLU A 195 -24.58 8.65 -31.73
N GLU A 196 -24.61 8.07 -32.94
CA GLU A 196 -25.61 8.37 -33.98
C GLU A 196 -27.03 7.94 -33.59
N ASP A 197 -27.16 6.88 -32.78
CA ASP A 197 -28.43 6.34 -32.30
C ASP A 197 -28.68 6.74 -30.85
N ASN A 198 -29.46 7.81 -30.63
CA ASN A 198 -29.82 8.35 -29.33
C ASN A 198 -30.56 7.38 -28.40
N THR A 199 -30.88 6.17 -28.85
CA THR A 199 -31.51 5.12 -28.05
C THR A 199 -30.51 4.46 -27.10
N TYR A 200 -29.21 4.55 -27.41
CA TYR A 200 -28.16 3.91 -26.65
C TYR A 200 -27.37 4.91 -25.78
N ILE A 201 -26.76 4.38 -24.73
CA ILE A 201 -25.86 5.18 -23.89
C ILE A 201 -24.55 5.37 -24.67
N ASN A 202 -24.20 6.64 -24.90
CA ASN A 202 -22.97 7.00 -25.61
C ASN A 202 -21.73 6.48 -24.86
N ARG A 203 -20.80 5.87 -25.62
CA ARG A 203 -19.57 5.26 -25.08
C ARG A 203 -18.35 5.62 -25.92
N GLN A 204 -17.29 6.05 -25.24
CA GLN A 204 -15.99 6.26 -25.88
C GLN A 204 -15.38 4.92 -26.34
N PRO A 205 -14.54 4.90 -27.40
CA PRO A 205 -13.96 3.66 -27.94
C PRO A 205 -13.28 2.77 -26.90
N TYR A 206 -12.58 3.38 -25.91
CA TYR A 206 -11.93 2.62 -24.84
C TYR A 206 -12.93 1.99 -23.85
N GLN A 207 -14.10 2.59 -23.68
CA GLN A 207 -15.18 2.03 -22.87
C GLN A 207 -15.89 0.89 -23.60
N VAL A 208 -16.09 1.00 -24.93
CA VAL A 208 -16.64 -0.08 -25.76
C VAL A 208 -15.75 -1.32 -25.69
N ARG A 209 -14.43 -1.16 -25.70
CA ARG A 209 -13.47 -2.25 -25.53
C ARG A 209 -13.61 -3.02 -24.22
N ASN A 210 -14.10 -2.35 -23.19
CA ASN A 210 -14.19 -2.89 -21.82
C ASN A 210 -15.58 -3.45 -21.48
N ILE A 211 -16.49 -3.45 -22.44
CA ILE A 211 -17.78 -4.18 -22.41
C ILE A 211 -17.56 -5.60 -22.92
#